data_580b544c5970764f60c75175081375ed
#
_entry.id   580b544c5970764f60c75175081375ed
#
_cell.length_a   1.000
_cell.length_b   1.000
_cell.length_c   1.000
_cell.angle_alpha   90.00
_cell.angle_beta   90.00
_cell.angle_gamma   90.00
#
_symmetry.space_group_name_H-M   'P 1'
#
loop_
_entity.id
_entity.type
_entity.pdbx_description
1 polymer ?
#
loop_
_entity_poly.entity_id
_entity_poly.type
_entity_poly.pdbx_seq_one_letter_code
_entity_poly.pdbx_strand_id
1 'polypeptide(L)'
;MNTEGTLHAEGVPTIESTEYRSGFYREAGFYDAHSLPDYGAQSPVTREAFAYDFFPAAAGASTAETSATEPSSPAPLLVWVHGGAWRFGTNQALRDTILRTPTGEQPNTQALMRAAFQQAGWAVASINYRYSHQALFPGALHDVKEAVRFFRANEHEFGIDPQRIAVAGGSAGGHLSMLVAHTGDSAAGESVFGDSASAPEHDEYFEGRAASSYPSHSSQVAAAASFYGVSDLRTIFTDRPLAGYALDHPEDDGAEWRLLGSTYPVPADASTIDISKGERAVPGVCIERAQKNWERAHPIDAVRPQKRVNLKRVNKFKSALAQGASGGATPLMLVHGISDSCVPYQQSVRVYQALRTRQVPTVLVLVPDAEHGDSRCFSPEIVQQMLQFLNRTVSSE
;
A
#
# COMPACT_ATOMS: atom_id res chain seq x y z
N MET A 1 49.71 -3.57 20.04
CA MET A 1 49.30 -2.36 19.33
C MET A 1 48.21 -2.77 18.39
N ASN A 2 46.95 -2.67 18.85
CA ASN A 2 45.76 -2.93 18.06
C ASN A 2 45.23 -1.58 17.61
N THR A 3 45.21 -1.35 16.31
CA THR A 3 44.53 -0.20 15.71
C THR A 3 43.11 -0.65 15.32
N GLU A 4 42.14 -0.30 16.16
CA GLU A 4 40.74 -0.35 15.81
C GLU A 4 40.47 0.71 14.73
N GLY A 5 40.16 0.27 13.54
CA GLY A 5 39.70 1.11 12.45
C GLY A 5 38.21 1.43 12.64
N THR A 6 37.93 2.62 13.10
CA THR A 6 36.56 3.19 13.12
C THR A 6 36.15 3.46 11.69
N LEU A 7 35.18 2.69 11.15
CA LEU A 7 34.53 2.98 9.90
C LEU A 7 33.64 4.22 10.10
N HIS A 8 34.13 5.39 9.72
CA HIS A 8 33.34 6.56 9.52
C HIS A 8 32.51 6.33 8.23
N ALA A 9 31.20 6.22 8.36
CA ALA A 9 30.26 6.28 7.24
C ALA A 9 30.26 7.72 6.70
N GLU A 10 31.20 8.02 5.79
CA GLU A 10 31.19 9.27 5.03
C GLU A 10 30.00 9.23 4.04
N GLY A 11 29.07 10.17 4.18
CA GLY A 11 28.05 10.45 3.18
C GLY A 11 26.59 10.38 3.59
N VAL A 12 26.26 10.16 4.87
CA VAL A 12 24.87 10.37 5.33
C VAL A 12 24.69 11.85 5.67
N PRO A 13 23.93 12.63 4.91
CA PRO A 13 23.68 14.02 5.28
C PRO A 13 22.93 14.06 6.61
N THR A 14 23.46 14.82 7.56
CA THR A 14 22.75 15.17 8.79
C THR A 14 21.58 16.07 8.38
N ILE A 15 20.37 15.51 8.31
CA ILE A 15 19.15 16.28 8.07
C ILE A 15 18.77 16.90 9.40
N GLU A 16 19.13 18.18 9.59
CA GLU A 16 18.59 19.00 10.67
C GLU A 16 17.07 19.04 10.53
N SER A 17 16.34 18.81 11.61
CA SER A 17 14.90 18.78 11.82
C SER A 17 14.04 18.90 10.55
N THR A 18 13.54 17.78 10.07
CA THR A 18 12.66 17.75 8.90
C THR A 18 11.35 18.44 9.27
N GLU A 19 11.09 19.60 8.67
CA GLU A 19 9.77 20.22 8.77
C GLU A 19 8.72 19.28 8.16
N TYR A 20 7.68 18.98 8.92
CA TYR A 20 6.51 18.25 8.46
C TYR A 20 5.25 18.90 9.00
N ARG A 21 4.13 18.69 8.31
CA ARG A 21 2.80 19.12 8.73
C ARG A 21 1.97 17.90 9.10
N SER A 22 1.35 17.92 10.27
CA SER A 22 0.41 16.87 10.68
C SER A 22 -1.03 17.36 10.55
N GLY A 23 -1.93 16.45 10.20
CA GLY A 23 -3.35 16.72 10.08
C GLY A 23 -4.18 15.45 9.98
N PHE A 24 -5.41 15.62 9.49
CA PHE A 24 -6.37 14.53 9.31
C PHE A 24 -6.99 14.64 7.92
N TYR A 25 -7.03 13.53 7.18
CA TYR A 25 -7.55 13.51 5.81
C TYR A 25 -9.07 13.25 5.73
N ARG A 26 -9.75 13.15 6.89
CA ARG A 26 -11.21 13.19 6.99
C ARG A 26 -11.64 14.39 7.81
N GLU A 27 -12.69 15.07 7.36
CA GLU A 27 -13.28 16.20 8.08
C GLU A 27 -13.97 15.76 9.39
N ALA A 28 -14.03 16.70 10.35
CA ALA A 28 -14.77 16.49 11.59
C ALA A 28 -16.25 16.15 11.28
N GLY A 29 -16.75 15.07 11.85
CA GLY A 29 -18.10 14.54 11.60
C GLY A 29 -18.16 13.33 10.69
N PHE A 30 -17.20 13.12 9.77
CA PHE A 30 -17.12 11.91 8.94
C PHE A 30 -16.51 10.70 9.64
N TYR A 31 -15.92 10.87 10.82
CA TYR A 31 -15.45 9.77 11.67
C TYR A 31 -16.35 9.50 12.87
N ASP A 32 -17.52 10.15 12.94
CA ASP A 32 -18.57 9.70 13.85
C ASP A 32 -18.95 8.25 13.49
N ALA A 33 -19.00 7.40 14.51
CA ALA A 33 -19.30 5.97 14.35
C ALA A 33 -20.61 5.71 13.56
N HIS A 34 -21.49 6.70 13.46
CA HIS A 34 -22.75 6.63 12.72
C HIS A 34 -22.61 7.01 11.24
N SER A 35 -21.56 7.71 10.83
CA SER A 35 -21.35 8.18 9.45
C SER A 35 -20.48 7.25 8.60
N LEU A 36 -19.64 6.40 9.22
CA LEU A 36 -18.85 5.40 8.53
C LEU A 36 -19.61 4.07 8.47
N PRO A 37 -19.54 3.35 7.33
CA PRO A 37 -20.13 2.01 7.26
C PRO A 37 -19.60 1.15 8.40
N ASP A 38 -20.49 0.51 9.15
CA ASP A 38 -20.14 -0.48 10.15
C ASP A 38 -19.64 -1.74 9.45
N TYR A 39 -18.31 -1.86 9.39
CA TYR A 39 -17.66 -3.06 8.88
C TYR A 39 -17.44 -4.13 9.96
N GLY A 40 -18.28 -4.19 11.00
CA GLY A 40 -18.11 -5.12 12.12
C GLY A 40 -17.06 -4.64 13.12
N ALA A 41 -16.98 -3.34 13.36
CA ALA A 41 -16.06 -2.74 14.31
C ALA A 41 -16.25 -3.30 15.71
N GLN A 42 -15.16 -3.70 16.35
CA GLN A 42 -15.11 -4.16 17.74
C GLN A 42 -14.68 -3.05 18.72
N SER A 43 -14.16 -1.96 18.19
CA SER A 43 -13.67 -0.82 18.96
C SER A 43 -14.08 0.48 18.28
N PRO A 44 -14.28 1.56 19.05
CA PRO A 44 -14.57 2.88 18.48
C PRO A 44 -13.49 3.33 17.51
N VAL A 45 -13.91 3.95 16.42
CA VAL A 45 -12.99 4.65 15.50
C VAL A 45 -12.63 5.99 16.13
N THR A 46 -11.34 6.27 16.22
CA THR A 46 -10.84 7.56 16.70
C THR A 46 -10.32 8.40 15.54
N ARG A 47 -10.20 9.71 15.75
CA ARG A 47 -9.69 10.65 14.73
C ARG A 47 -8.28 10.27 14.26
N GLU A 48 -7.47 9.72 15.15
CA GLU A 48 -6.08 9.31 14.90
C GLU A 48 -5.98 8.26 13.79
N ALA A 49 -7.05 7.47 13.56
CA ALA A 49 -7.09 6.53 12.44
C ALA A 49 -7.01 7.22 11.06
N PHE A 50 -7.23 8.52 10.99
CA PHE A 50 -7.20 9.31 9.77
C PHE A 50 -6.10 10.38 9.78
N ALA A 51 -5.12 10.23 10.67
CA ALA A 51 -3.98 11.15 10.77
C ALA A 51 -3.00 10.96 9.62
N TYR A 52 -2.35 12.05 9.24
CA TYR A 52 -1.21 12.04 8.34
C TYR A 52 -0.08 12.92 8.86
N ASP A 53 1.13 12.61 8.40
CA ASP A 53 2.28 13.51 8.39
C ASP A 53 2.68 13.77 6.94
N PHE A 54 2.80 15.02 6.58
CA PHE A 54 3.19 15.45 5.24
C PHE A 54 4.57 16.12 5.29
N PHE A 55 5.48 15.61 4.49
CA PHE A 55 6.85 16.07 4.34
C PHE A 55 6.99 16.70 2.94
N PRO A 56 7.16 18.02 2.83
CA PRO A 56 7.30 18.67 1.53
C PRO A 56 8.58 18.25 0.81
N ALA A 57 8.60 18.41 -0.51
CA ALA A 57 9.83 18.27 -1.28
C ALA A 57 10.90 19.26 -0.79
N ALA A 58 12.17 18.85 -0.83
CA ALA A 58 13.25 19.75 -0.41
C ALA A 58 13.34 20.98 -1.34
N ALA A 59 13.55 22.15 -0.77
CA ALA A 59 13.75 23.38 -1.52
C ALA A 59 15.00 23.25 -2.43
N GLY A 60 14.88 23.59 -3.72
CA GLY A 60 15.98 23.53 -4.67
C GLY A 60 16.23 22.15 -5.30
N ALA A 61 15.40 21.14 -5.01
CA ALA A 61 15.51 19.80 -5.60
C ALA A 61 15.11 19.72 -7.09
N SER A 62 14.72 20.83 -7.71
CA SER A 62 14.43 20.88 -9.16
C SER A 62 15.71 20.65 -9.96
N THR A 63 15.73 19.63 -10.80
CA THR A 63 16.87 19.25 -11.70
C THR A 63 17.03 20.16 -12.91
N ALA A 64 16.25 21.25 -13.02
CA ALA A 64 16.40 22.26 -14.07
C ALA A 64 17.10 23.49 -13.50
N GLU A 65 18.13 23.97 -14.19
CA GLU A 65 18.77 25.28 -14.00
C GLU A 65 17.75 26.40 -14.31
N THR A 66 16.71 26.52 -13.51
CA THR A 66 15.74 27.62 -13.60
C THR A 66 16.08 28.68 -12.57
N SER A 67 16.17 29.90 -13.07
CA SER A 67 16.41 31.12 -12.27
C SER A 67 15.41 31.18 -11.09
N ALA A 68 15.87 31.63 -9.93
CA ALA A 68 15.18 31.69 -8.63
C ALA A 68 13.89 32.53 -8.58
N THR A 69 13.25 32.82 -9.71
CA THR A 69 12.07 33.69 -9.83
C THR A 69 10.81 32.98 -10.34
N GLU A 70 10.90 31.71 -10.78
CA GLU A 70 9.72 30.94 -11.19
C GLU A 70 9.18 30.15 -9.98
N PRO A 71 7.83 30.08 -9.79
CA PRO A 71 7.24 29.22 -8.78
C PRO A 71 7.66 27.77 -9.04
N SER A 72 8.16 27.07 -8.01
CA SER A 72 8.55 25.69 -8.13
C SER A 72 7.38 24.87 -8.70
N SER A 73 7.62 24.07 -9.74
CA SER A 73 6.58 23.20 -10.30
C SER A 73 6.04 22.27 -9.21
N PRO A 74 4.72 21.96 -9.23
CA PRO A 74 4.12 21.07 -8.23
C PRO A 74 4.85 19.75 -8.13
N ALA A 75 5.14 19.29 -6.90
CA ALA A 75 5.92 18.10 -6.63
C ALA A 75 5.09 16.82 -6.84
N PRO A 76 5.66 15.70 -7.31
CA PRO A 76 5.01 14.40 -7.20
C PRO A 76 4.85 14.02 -5.72
N LEU A 77 3.83 13.24 -5.40
CA LEU A 77 3.53 12.79 -4.03
C LEU A 77 3.71 11.27 -3.90
N LEU A 78 4.45 10.84 -2.89
CA LEU A 78 4.46 9.46 -2.42
C LEU A 78 3.60 9.35 -1.15
N VAL A 79 2.50 8.58 -1.20
CA VAL A 79 1.71 8.23 -0.02
C VAL A 79 2.26 6.92 0.55
N TRP A 80 2.81 6.99 1.77
CA TRP A 80 3.33 5.84 2.50
C TRP A 80 2.29 5.26 3.45
N VAL A 81 2.05 3.95 3.33
CA VAL A 81 1.11 3.17 4.14
C VAL A 81 1.91 2.24 5.04
N HIS A 82 1.81 2.44 6.36
CA HIS A 82 2.57 1.64 7.31
C HIS A 82 2.15 0.16 7.35
N GLY A 83 3.06 -0.71 7.78
CA GLY A 83 2.76 -2.11 8.09
C GLY A 83 2.09 -2.28 9.47
N GLY A 84 2.16 -3.50 10.00
CA GLY A 84 1.62 -3.81 11.33
C GLY A 84 0.41 -4.72 11.30
N ALA A 85 0.35 -5.65 10.33
CA ALA A 85 -0.67 -6.70 10.25
C ALA A 85 -2.12 -6.17 10.37
N TRP A 86 -2.36 -4.95 9.84
CA TRP A 86 -3.65 -4.22 9.92
C TRP A 86 -4.15 -3.95 11.35
N ARG A 87 -3.30 -4.03 12.38
CA ARG A 87 -3.67 -3.94 13.81
C ARG A 87 -2.92 -2.86 14.57
N PHE A 88 -1.75 -2.50 14.10
CA PHE A 88 -0.87 -1.50 14.72
C PHE A 88 -0.03 -0.79 13.66
N GLY A 89 0.81 0.12 14.09
CA GLY A 89 1.62 0.98 13.22
C GLY A 89 1.22 2.44 13.41
N THR A 90 1.89 3.35 12.71
CA THR A 90 1.59 4.78 12.83
C THR A 90 2.17 5.56 11.66
N ASN A 91 1.47 6.65 11.26
CA ASN A 91 1.98 7.65 10.34
C ASN A 91 3.28 8.30 10.82
N GLN A 92 3.56 8.27 12.12
CA GLN A 92 4.74 8.90 12.73
C GLN A 92 6.04 8.12 12.48
N ALA A 93 5.95 6.89 11.93
CA ALA A 93 7.12 6.03 11.70
C ALA A 93 8.19 6.64 10.78
N LEU A 94 7.82 7.63 9.96
CA LEU A 94 8.75 8.32 9.06
C LEU A 94 9.36 9.63 9.64
N ARG A 95 9.04 10.01 10.89
CA ARG A 95 9.50 11.31 11.45
C ARG A 95 10.99 11.32 11.68
N ASP A 96 11.49 10.36 12.44
CA ASP A 96 12.86 10.35 12.94
C ASP A 96 13.73 9.40 12.11
N THR A 97 14.86 9.89 11.62
CA THR A 97 15.85 9.08 10.89
C THR A 97 16.68 8.17 11.78
N ILE A 98 16.61 8.37 13.10
CA ILE A 98 17.25 7.54 14.12
C ILE A 98 16.18 6.96 15.03
N LEU A 99 16.17 5.66 15.18
CA LEU A 99 15.36 4.93 16.15
C LEU A 99 16.16 4.76 17.44
N ARG A 100 15.56 5.10 18.58
CA ARG A 100 16.10 4.80 19.91
C ARG A 100 15.52 3.48 20.39
N THR A 101 16.39 2.49 20.53
CA THR A 101 16.03 1.14 20.98
C THR A 101 16.69 0.86 22.33
N PRO A 102 16.25 -0.16 23.08
CA PRO A 102 16.91 -0.57 24.32
C PRO A 102 18.38 -0.97 24.14
N THR A 103 18.78 -1.33 22.91
CA THR A 103 20.15 -1.71 22.55
C THR A 103 20.99 -0.57 21.97
N GLY A 104 20.41 0.64 21.85
CA GLY A 104 21.10 1.82 21.35
C GLY A 104 20.32 2.52 20.21
N GLU A 105 21.00 3.45 19.56
CA GLU A 105 20.46 4.16 18.40
C GLU A 105 20.70 3.36 17.11
N GLN A 106 19.69 3.30 16.25
CA GLN A 106 19.78 2.63 14.95
C GLN A 106 19.17 3.50 13.85
N PRO A 107 19.67 3.42 12.60
CA PRO A 107 19.08 4.12 11.48
C PRO A 107 17.64 3.66 11.23
N ASN A 108 16.72 4.61 11.07
CA ASN A 108 15.38 4.34 10.57
C ASN A 108 15.40 4.37 9.04
N THR A 109 15.55 3.22 8.41
CA THR A 109 15.73 3.12 6.96
C THR A 109 14.49 3.60 6.17
N GLN A 110 13.29 3.50 6.74
CA GLN A 110 12.07 4.05 6.11
C GLN A 110 12.07 5.59 6.14
N ALA A 111 12.49 6.20 7.24
CA ALA A 111 12.66 7.66 7.31
C ALA A 111 13.81 8.16 6.44
N LEU A 112 14.88 7.38 6.30
CA LEU A 112 15.96 7.68 5.34
C LEU A 112 15.47 7.59 3.89
N MET A 113 14.63 6.61 3.56
CA MET A 113 13.94 6.55 2.26
C MET A 113 13.10 7.81 2.04
N ARG A 114 12.26 8.22 3.01
CA ARG A 114 11.48 9.45 2.94
C ARG A 114 12.38 10.66 2.63
N ALA A 115 13.51 10.79 3.34
CA ALA A 115 14.45 11.87 3.13
C ALA A 115 15.08 11.87 1.73
N ALA A 116 15.42 10.69 1.18
CA ALA A 116 15.92 10.55 -0.18
C ALA A 116 14.88 10.99 -1.22
N PHE A 117 13.59 10.67 -1.01
CA PHE A 117 12.50 11.14 -1.86
C PHE A 117 12.36 12.65 -1.84
N GLN A 118 12.41 13.28 -0.64
CA GLN A 118 12.36 14.74 -0.52
C GLN A 118 13.52 15.40 -1.28
N GLN A 119 14.75 14.88 -1.14
CA GLN A 119 15.92 15.38 -1.86
C GLN A 119 15.79 15.21 -3.38
N ALA A 120 15.07 14.18 -3.83
CA ALA A 120 14.76 13.96 -5.24
C ALA A 120 13.56 14.78 -5.77
N GLY A 121 13.02 15.72 -4.98
CA GLY A 121 11.92 16.60 -5.38
C GLY A 121 10.53 16.02 -5.19
N TRP A 122 10.38 14.92 -4.45
CA TRP A 122 9.09 14.35 -4.09
C TRP A 122 8.60 14.87 -2.75
N ALA A 123 7.31 15.17 -2.66
CA ALA A 123 6.65 15.23 -1.36
C ALA A 123 6.33 13.79 -0.88
N VAL A 124 6.29 13.60 0.44
CA VAL A 124 5.93 12.31 1.04
C VAL A 124 4.83 12.52 2.08
N ALA A 125 3.78 11.72 2.04
CA ALA A 125 2.76 11.69 3.08
C ALA A 125 2.73 10.31 3.73
N SER A 126 2.91 10.23 5.04
CA SER A 126 2.70 9.02 5.82
C SER A 126 1.33 9.07 6.46
N ILE A 127 0.52 8.04 6.30
CA ILE A 127 -0.88 8.03 6.73
C ILE A 127 -1.17 6.89 7.69
N ASN A 128 -2.13 7.12 8.60
CA ASN A 128 -2.82 6.08 9.34
C ASN A 128 -4.00 5.53 8.53
N TYR A 129 -4.57 4.43 8.97
CA TYR A 129 -5.81 3.84 8.50
C TYR A 129 -6.46 3.08 9.66
N ARG A 130 -7.77 2.80 9.58
CA ARG A 130 -8.47 2.02 10.60
C ARG A 130 -7.91 0.62 10.70
N TYR A 131 -7.61 0.21 11.92
CA TYR A 131 -7.16 -1.16 12.19
C TYR A 131 -8.32 -2.16 12.08
N SER A 132 -8.01 -3.44 11.96
CA SER A 132 -9.00 -4.51 11.81
C SER A 132 -9.99 -4.61 12.98
N HIS A 133 -9.62 -4.15 14.19
CA HIS A 133 -10.55 -4.04 15.32
C HIS A 133 -11.44 -2.79 15.26
N GLN A 134 -11.11 -1.81 14.43
CA GLN A 134 -11.92 -0.60 14.20
C GLN A 134 -12.78 -0.73 12.93
N ALA A 135 -12.29 -1.44 11.93
CA ALA A 135 -13.03 -1.73 10.71
C ALA A 135 -12.48 -2.98 10.03
N LEU A 136 -13.33 -3.91 9.69
CA LEU A 136 -12.96 -5.04 8.85
C LEU A 136 -12.66 -4.59 7.41
N PHE A 137 -12.07 -5.47 6.61
CA PHE A 137 -11.94 -5.25 5.17
C PHE A 137 -13.33 -4.97 4.55
N PRO A 138 -13.47 -3.99 3.65
CA PRO A 138 -12.43 -3.16 3.04
C PRO A 138 -12.15 -1.80 3.74
N GLY A 139 -12.48 -1.62 5.02
CA GLY A 139 -12.38 -0.34 5.72
C GLY A 139 -11.01 0.34 5.59
N ALA A 140 -9.93 -0.39 5.88
CA ALA A 140 -8.56 0.15 5.73
C ALA A 140 -8.23 0.55 4.28
N LEU A 141 -8.72 -0.20 3.28
CA LEU A 141 -8.55 0.16 1.86
C LEU A 141 -9.27 1.47 1.53
N HIS A 142 -10.51 1.65 2.02
CA HIS A 142 -11.26 2.89 1.83
C HIS A 142 -10.55 4.09 2.44
N ASP A 143 -9.88 3.89 3.59
CA ASP A 143 -9.14 4.96 4.25
C ASP A 143 -7.91 5.38 3.45
N VAL A 144 -7.14 4.43 2.89
CA VAL A 144 -6.00 4.76 2.03
C VAL A 144 -6.47 5.48 0.76
N LYS A 145 -7.55 5.03 0.14
CA LYS A 145 -8.15 5.69 -1.02
C LYS A 145 -8.66 7.08 -0.70
N GLU A 146 -9.26 7.26 0.47
CA GLU A 146 -9.69 8.57 0.94
C GLU A 146 -8.52 9.54 1.14
N ALA A 147 -7.40 9.06 1.68
CA ALA A 147 -6.20 9.87 1.81
C ALA A 147 -5.67 10.31 0.43
N VAL A 148 -5.69 9.43 -0.57
CA VAL A 148 -5.32 9.80 -1.95
C VAL A 148 -6.25 10.88 -2.51
N ARG A 149 -7.57 10.76 -2.30
CA ARG A 149 -8.56 11.77 -2.72
C ARG A 149 -8.35 13.09 -2.00
N PHE A 150 -8.09 13.05 -0.69
CA PHE A 150 -7.81 14.22 0.13
C PHE A 150 -6.63 15.02 -0.41
N PHE A 151 -5.48 14.38 -0.63
CA PHE A 151 -4.30 15.07 -1.16
C PHE A 151 -4.57 15.62 -2.56
N ARG A 152 -5.27 14.87 -3.40
CA ARG A 152 -5.66 15.34 -4.75
C ARG A 152 -6.60 16.55 -4.72
N ALA A 153 -7.56 16.55 -3.81
CA ALA A 153 -8.50 17.67 -3.65
C ALA A 153 -7.83 18.94 -3.11
N ASN A 154 -6.76 18.79 -2.35
CA ASN A 154 -6.05 19.89 -1.70
C ASN A 154 -4.65 20.13 -2.32
N GLU A 155 -4.48 19.83 -3.60
CA GLU A 155 -3.21 19.89 -4.33
C GLU A 155 -2.46 21.21 -4.17
N HIS A 156 -3.19 22.33 -4.23
CA HIS A 156 -2.62 23.67 -4.09
C HIS A 156 -2.07 23.93 -2.67
N GLU A 157 -2.77 23.46 -1.64
CA GLU A 157 -2.33 23.59 -0.24
C GLU A 157 -1.03 22.86 0.02
N PHE A 158 -0.87 21.69 -0.60
CA PHE A 158 0.30 20.83 -0.43
C PHE A 158 1.40 21.09 -1.47
N GLY A 159 1.13 21.88 -2.51
CA GLY A 159 2.09 22.15 -3.59
C GLY A 159 2.44 20.89 -4.38
N ILE A 160 1.46 19.99 -4.57
CA ILE A 160 1.66 18.71 -5.26
C ILE A 160 0.95 18.69 -6.62
N ASP A 161 1.44 17.81 -7.49
CA ASP A 161 0.79 17.49 -8.76
C ASP A 161 -0.24 16.37 -8.56
N PRO A 162 -1.54 16.62 -8.74
CA PRO A 162 -2.60 15.65 -8.51
C PRO A 162 -2.57 14.44 -9.48
N GLN A 163 -1.86 14.56 -10.60
CA GLN A 163 -1.70 13.47 -11.56
C GLN A 163 -0.49 12.58 -11.23
N ARG A 164 0.43 13.06 -10.38
CA ARG A 164 1.69 12.40 -10.04
C ARG A 164 1.70 11.89 -8.61
N ILE A 165 0.63 11.18 -8.22
CA ILE A 165 0.50 10.52 -6.90
C ILE A 165 0.85 9.05 -7.04
N ALA A 166 1.82 8.58 -6.24
CA ALA A 166 2.17 7.18 -6.08
C ALA A 166 1.82 6.71 -4.66
N VAL A 167 1.57 5.40 -4.49
CA VAL A 167 1.36 4.78 -3.17
C VAL A 167 2.42 3.72 -2.91
N ALA A 168 2.92 3.65 -1.68
CA ALA A 168 3.82 2.57 -1.28
C ALA A 168 3.59 2.16 0.18
N GLY A 169 3.98 0.93 0.52
CA GLY A 169 3.89 0.47 1.90
C GLY A 169 4.57 -0.85 2.14
N GLY A 170 4.76 -1.20 3.42
CA GLY A 170 5.37 -2.46 3.86
C GLY A 170 4.35 -3.41 4.48
N SER A 171 4.49 -4.73 4.26
CA SER A 171 3.64 -5.76 4.89
C SER A 171 2.14 -5.52 4.63
N ALA A 172 1.34 -5.30 5.66
CA ALA A 172 -0.07 -4.89 5.54
C ALA A 172 -0.24 -3.62 4.69
N GLY A 173 0.66 -2.64 4.79
CA GLY A 173 0.67 -1.46 3.94
C GLY A 173 1.01 -1.79 2.48
N GLY A 174 1.86 -2.77 2.24
CA GLY A 174 2.15 -3.31 0.91
C GLY A 174 0.94 -3.99 0.27
N HIS A 175 0.18 -4.76 1.05
CA HIS A 175 -1.12 -5.32 0.64
C HIS A 175 -2.10 -4.22 0.22
N LEU A 176 -2.30 -3.21 1.08
CA LEU A 176 -3.20 -2.08 0.79
C LEU A 176 -2.73 -1.28 -0.43
N SER A 177 -1.43 -1.05 -0.58
CA SER A 177 -0.86 -0.35 -1.75
C SER A 177 -1.12 -1.09 -3.05
N MET A 178 -0.99 -2.42 -3.07
CA MET A 178 -1.33 -3.23 -4.25
C MET A 178 -2.83 -3.17 -4.57
N LEU A 179 -3.71 -3.19 -3.55
CA LEU A 179 -5.14 -3.06 -3.76
C LEU A 179 -5.50 -1.67 -4.32
N VAL A 180 -4.97 -0.60 -3.75
CA VAL A 180 -5.20 0.77 -4.28
C VAL A 180 -4.76 0.86 -5.75
N ALA A 181 -3.56 0.35 -6.07
CA ALA A 181 -3.03 0.38 -7.43
C ALA A 181 -3.94 -0.31 -8.46
N HIS A 182 -4.57 -1.42 -8.08
CA HIS A 182 -5.28 -2.28 -9.02
C HIS A 182 -6.81 -2.26 -8.88
N THR A 183 -7.33 -1.47 -7.93
CA THR A 183 -8.77 -1.24 -7.76
C THR A 183 -9.11 0.26 -7.73
N GLY A 184 -8.12 1.16 -7.91
CA GLY A 184 -8.35 2.60 -7.98
C GLY A 184 -9.11 2.97 -9.23
N ASP A 185 -10.17 3.78 -9.04
CA ASP A 185 -11.10 4.19 -10.09
C ASP A 185 -11.24 3.13 -11.20
N SER A 186 -11.69 1.96 -10.87
CA SER A 186 -12.21 1.05 -11.89
C SER A 186 -13.32 1.75 -12.64
N ALA A 187 -13.08 3.03 -12.74
CA ALA A 187 -13.77 4.07 -13.38
C ALA A 187 -13.86 3.70 -14.81
N ALA A 188 -14.73 3.42 -15.38
CA ALA A 188 -15.06 3.19 -16.78
C ALA A 188 -15.57 1.77 -17.05
N GLY A 189 -16.30 1.17 -16.10
CA GLY A 189 -17.24 0.09 -16.41
C GLY A 189 -16.61 -1.27 -16.78
N GLU A 190 -15.39 -1.53 -16.39
CA GLU A 190 -14.77 -2.85 -16.49
C GLU A 190 -14.45 -3.38 -15.09
N SER A 191 -15.30 -4.29 -14.60
CA SER A 191 -15.02 -5.04 -13.38
C SER A 191 -13.65 -5.70 -13.47
N VAL A 192 -12.75 -5.36 -12.58
CA VAL A 192 -11.40 -5.96 -12.46
C VAL A 192 -11.52 -7.47 -12.20
N PHE A 193 -12.64 -7.92 -11.64
CA PHE A 193 -12.88 -9.31 -11.22
C PHE A 193 -13.74 -10.15 -12.17
N GLY A 194 -14.12 -9.62 -13.33
CA GLY A 194 -14.74 -10.44 -14.41
C GLY A 194 -16.17 -10.88 -14.20
N ASP A 195 -16.78 -10.56 -13.08
CA ASP A 195 -18.15 -10.94 -12.80
C ASP A 195 -19.13 -9.96 -13.43
N SER A 196 -20.18 -10.50 -14.05
CA SER A 196 -21.33 -9.74 -14.55
C SER A 196 -22.25 -9.21 -13.42
N ALA A 197 -21.78 -9.25 -12.17
CA ALA A 197 -22.42 -8.54 -11.08
C ALA A 197 -22.41 -7.04 -11.39
N SER A 198 -23.52 -6.40 -11.23
CA SER A 198 -23.77 -5.01 -11.59
C SER A 198 -22.58 -4.11 -11.24
N ALA A 199 -21.93 -3.53 -12.25
CA ALA A 199 -20.72 -2.72 -12.13
C ALA A 199 -20.75 -1.67 -10.99
N PRO A 200 -21.86 -1.02 -10.63
CA PRO A 200 -21.94 -0.04 -9.55
C PRO A 200 -21.68 -0.59 -8.14
N GLU A 201 -22.18 -1.78 -7.81
CA GLU A 201 -22.00 -2.34 -6.45
C GLU A 201 -20.56 -2.84 -6.21
N HIS A 202 -19.93 -3.32 -7.27
CA HIS A 202 -18.55 -3.79 -7.19
C HIS A 202 -17.58 -2.61 -7.04
N ASP A 203 -17.83 -1.53 -7.77
CA ASP A 203 -17.06 -0.31 -7.73
C ASP A 203 -17.13 0.33 -6.33
N GLU A 204 -18.32 0.45 -5.76
CA GLU A 204 -18.51 1.00 -4.41
C GLU A 204 -17.85 0.14 -3.33
N TYR A 205 -17.84 -1.20 -3.48
CA TYR A 205 -17.20 -2.08 -2.51
C TYR A 205 -15.68 -1.80 -2.36
N PHE A 206 -14.98 -1.48 -3.45
CA PHE A 206 -13.57 -1.16 -3.40
C PHE A 206 -13.29 0.33 -3.23
N GLU A 207 -14.20 1.19 -3.67
CA GLU A 207 -13.99 2.64 -3.68
C GLU A 207 -14.44 3.33 -2.40
N GLY A 208 -15.54 2.88 -1.77
CA GLY A 208 -16.09 3.53 -0.59
C GLY A 208 -16.47 4.99 -0.81
N ARG A 209 -16.93 5.37 -2.02
CA ARG A 209 -17.24 6.75 -2.39
C ARG A 209 -18.40 7.32 -1.60
N ALA A 210 -19.39 6.49 -1.27
CA ALA A 210 -20.57 6.92 -0.51
C ALA A 210 -20.20 7.45 0.89
N ALA A 211 -19.08 7.00 1.46
CA ALA A 211 -18.57 7.46 2.75
C ALA A 211 -17.36 8.40 2.62
N SER A 212 -17.05 8.87 1.41
CA SER A 212 -15.93 9.78 1.16
C SER A 212 -16.29 11.24 1.41
N SER A 213 -15.36 11.99 1.99
CA SER A 213 -15.43 13.46 2.05
C SER A 213 -15.12 14.10 0.70
N TYR A 214 -14.48 13.36 -0.21
CA TYR A 214 -14.04 13.81 -1.53
C TYR A 214 -14.53 12.89 -2.66
N PRO A 215 -15.85 12.61 -2.77
CA PRO A 215 -16.38 11.57 -3.66
C PRO A 215 -16.19 11.88 -5.16
N SER A 216 -15.99 13.15 -5.52
CA SER A 216 -15.73 13.58 -6.90
C SER A 216 -14.28 13.43 -7.34
N HIS A 217 -13.35 13.17 -6.40
CA HIS A 217 -11.94 13.02 -6.72
C HIS A 217 -11.57 11.54 -6.92
N SER A 218 -10.60 11.32 -7.79
CA SER A 218 -10.10 9.98 -8.13
C SER A 218 -9.24 9.42 -7.00
N SER A 219 -9.35 8.11 -6.72
CA SER A 219 -8.42 7.35 -5.88
C SER A 219 -7.29 6.70 -6.69
N GLN A 220 -7.29 6.83 -8.02
CA GLN A 220 -6.29 6.24 -8.89
C GLN A 220 -4.90 6.82 -8.61
N VAL A 221 -3.88 5.98 -8.67
CA VAL A 221 -2.49 6.37 -8.52
C VAL A 221 -1.70 6.07 -9.80
N ALA A 222 -0.68 6.88 -10.06
CA ALA A 222 0.16 6.76 -11.26
C ALA A 222 1.10 5.55 -11.20
N ALA A 223 1.53 5.17 -10.00
CA ALA A 223 2.39 4.02 -9.77
C ALA A 223 2.26 3.54 -8.31
N ALA A 224 2.75 2.31 -8.04
CA ALA A 224 2.80 1.80 -6.68
C ALA A 224 4.10 1.04 -6.38
N ALA A 225 4.42 0.90 -5.08
CA ALA A 225 5.45 -0.02 -4.61
C ALA A 225 4.96 -0.81 -3.39
N SER A 226 5.28 -2.10 -3.36
CA SER A 226 4.95 -2.98 -2.24
C SER A 226 6.22 -3.63 -1.70
N PHE A 227 6.50 -3.40 -0.44
CA PHE A 227 7.58 -4.04 0.30
C PHE A 227 6.99 -5.22 1.09
N TYR A 228 7.42 -6.42 0.77
CA TYR A 228 7.02 -7.67 1.42
C TYR A 228 5.51 -7.75 1.75
N GLY A 229 4.67 -7.28 0.83
CA GLY A 229 3.22 -7.24 1.01
C GLY A 229 2.55 -8.58 0.73
N VAL A 230 1.48 -8.86 1.47
CA VAL A 230 0.61 -10.02 1.23
C VAL A 230 -0.20 -9.81 -0.05
N SER A 231 -0.18 -10.77 -0.97
CA SER A 231 -0.92 -10.68 -2.23
C SER A 231 -2.08 -11.67 -2.34
N ASP A 232 -1.99 -12.77 -1.63
CA ASP A 232 -3.03 -13.81 -1.62
C ASP A 232 -3.13 -14.42 -0.21
N LEU A 233 -4.11 -13.98 0.54
CA LEU A 233 -4.39 -14.46 1.89
C LEU A 233 -4.73 -15.94 1.95
N ARG A 234 -5.20 -16.52 0.84
CA ARG A 234 -5.55 -17.95 0.75
C ARG A 234 -4.31 -18.83 0.75
N THR A 235 -3.23 -18.37 0.13
CA THR A 235 -2.00 -19.14 -0.03
C THR A 235 -0.96 -18.89 1.04
N ILE A 236 -1.10 -17.83 1.84
CA ILE A 236 -0.10 -17.47 2.85
C ILE A 236 0.10 -18.58 3.88
N PHE A 237 -0.97 -19.29 4.26
CA PHE A 237 -0.93 -20.40 5.22
C PHE A 237 -0.25 -21.67 4.68
N THR A 238 -0.19 -21.84 3.35
CA THR A 238 0.57 -22.91 2.71
C THR A 238 2.00 -22.50 2.39
N ASP A 239 2.24 -21.22 2.17
CA ASP A 239 3.57 -20.69 1.87
C ASP A 239 4.44 -20.63 3.13
N ARG A 240 3.90 -20.22 4.29
CA ARG A 240 4.62 -20.07 5.56
C ARG A 240 5.36 -21.32 6.03
N PRO A 241 4.73 -22.51 6.09
CA PRO A 241 5.45 -23.72 6.48
C PRO A 241 6.61 -24.08 5.54
N LEU A 242 6.46 -23.79 4.25
CA LEU A 242 7.52 -24.02 3.26
C LEU A 242 8.70 -23.04 3.43
N ALA A 243 8.45 -21.87 4.02
CA ALA A 243 9.45 -20.88 4.36
C ALA A 243 10.00 -21.04 5.80
N GLY A 244 9.60 -22.09 6.52
CA GLY A 244 10.06 -22.36 7.89
C GLY A 244 9.28 -21.70 9.01
N TYR A 245 8.17 -21.00 8.71
CA TYR A 245 7.31 -20.40 9.72
C TYR A 245 6.40 -21.45 10.33
N ALA A 246 6.40 -21.60 11.65
CA ALA A 246 5.50 -22.50 12.34
C ALA A 246 4.07 -21.94 12.36
N LEU A 247 3.09 -22.76 11.97
CA LEU A 247 1.67 -22.36 11.94
C LEU A 247 1.09 -22.09 13.33
N ASP A 248 1.73 -22.60 14.37
CA ASP A 248 1.39 -22.45 15.77
C ASP A 248 2.28 -21.44 16.50
N HIS A 249 2.94 -20.55 15.74
CA HIS A 249 3.78 -19.51 16.32
C HIS A 249 2.97 -18.67 17.33
N PRO A 250 3.47 -18.45 18.56
CA PRO A 250 2.72 -17.74 19.62
C PRO A 250 2.27 -16.32 19.24
N GLU A 251 2.95 -15.69 18.30
CA GLU A 251 2.63 -14.37 17.78
C GLU A 251 1.65 -14.39 16.60
N ASP A 252 1.32 -15.58 16.07
CA ASP A 252 0.32 -15.74 15.03
C ASP A 252 -1.07 -15.77 15.62
N ASP A 253 -1.62 -14.58 15.86
CA ASP A 253 -2.96 -14.40 16.42
C ASP A 253 -4.04 -14.25 15.35
N GLY A 254 -3.76 -14.68 14.13
CA GLY A 254 -4.72 -14.70 13.05
C GLY A 254 -5.04 -13.32 12.47
N ALA A 255 -4.04 -12.48 12.26
CA ALA A 255 -4.20 -11.11 11.75
C ALA A 255 -5.02 -11.05 10.45
N GLU A 256 -4.77 -11.97 9.53
CA GLU A 256 -5.47 -12.10 8.26
C GLU A 256 -6.96 -12.41 8.46
N TRP A 257 -7.27 -13.29 9.41
CA TRP A 257 -8.64 -13.66 9.75
C TRP A 257 -9.39 -12.51 10.42
N ARG A 258 -8.74 -11.80 11.33
CA ARG A 258 -9.31 -10.61 11.97
C ARG A 258 -9.63 -9.52 10.97
N LEU A 259 -8.75 -9.32 9.98
CA LEU A 259 -9.00 -8.37 8.89
C LEU A 259 -10.30 -8.70 8.14
N LEU A 260 -10.60 -9.98 7.94
CA LEU A 260 -11.72 -10.44 7.14
C LEU A 260 -13.02 -10.64 7.95
N GLY A 261 -12.94 -10.60 9.28
CA GLY A 261 -14.07 -10.82 10.17
C GLY A 261 -14.29 -12.27 10.58
N SER A 262 -13.24 -13.07 10.55
CA SER A 262 -13.27 -14.46 11.02
C SER A 262 -12.57 -14.64 12.37
N THR A 263 -12.82 -15.75 13.06
CA THR A 263 -12.11 -16.13 14.29
C THR A 263 -11.07 -17.19 14.01
N TYR A 264 -9.98 -17.16 14.77
CA TYR A 264 -8.93 -18.19 14.81
C TYR A 264 -9.38 -19.38 15.70
N PRO A 265 -8.95 -20.64 15.52
CA PRO A 265 -7.84 -21.09 14.67
C PRO A 265 -8.21 -21.54 13.25
N VAL A 266 -7.25 -21.42 12.33
CA VAL A 266 -7.31 -21.94 10.98
C VAL A 266 -7.15 -23.47 11.02
N PRO A 267 -7.97 -24.28 10.32
CA PRO A 267 -7.65 -25.68 10.11
C PRO A 267 -6.34 -25.85 9.34
N ALA A 268 -5.61 -26.91 9.64
CA ALA A 268 -4.36 -27.26 8.94
C ALA A 268 -4.51 -27.42 7.41
N ASP A 269 -5.74 -27.58 6.93
CA ASP A 269 -6.12 -27.63 5.51
C ASP A 269 -6.86 -26.35 5.09
N ALA A 270 -6.17 -25.25 5.06
CA ALA A 270 -6.71 -23.94 4.68
C ALA A 270 -7.45 -23.93 3.32
N SER A 271 -7.27 -24.99 2.51
CA SER A 271 -7.99 -25.18 1.26
C SER A 271 -9.49 -25.46 1.43
N THR A 272 -9.94 -25.80 2.65
CA THR A 272 -11.31 -26.23 2.96
C THR A 272 -12.03 -25.33 3.95
N ILE A 273 -11.60 -24.07 4.10
CA ILE A 273 -12.26 -23.15 5.00
C ILE A 273 -13.65 -22.81 4.45
N ASP A 274 -14.61 -23.52 4.94
CA ASP A 274 -16.02 -23.28 4.67
C ASP A 274 -16.55 -22.26 5.67
N ILE A 275 -16.36 -20.97 5.33
CA ILE A 275 -16.89 -19.85 6.11
C ILE A 275 -18.42 -19.95 6.21
N SER A 276 -19.07 -20.69 5.30
CA SER A 276 -20.53 -20.88 5.30
C SER A 276 -21.06 -21.63 6.53
N LYS A 277 -20.19 -22.34 7.27
CA LYS A 277 -20.59 -23.11 8.45
C LYS A 277 -20.75 -22.29 9.74
N GLY A 278 -20.60 -20.97 9.70
CA GLY A 278 -21.00 -20.07 10.79
C GLY A 278 -20.22 -20.12 12.10
N GLU A 279 -19.31 -21.07 12.27
CA GLU A 279 -18.62 -21.34 13.54
C GLU A 279 -17.42 -20.41 13.79
N ARG A 280 -17.09 -19.49 12.85
CA ARG A 280 -15.83 -18.74 12.86
C ARG A 280 -15.93 -17.26 12.57
N ALA A 281 -17.12 -16.71 12.49
CA ALA A 281 -17.27 -15.26 12.39
C ALA A 281 -16.96 -14.60 13.72
N VAL A 282 -16.29 -13.46 13.71
CA VAL A 282 -16.15 -12.60 14.88
C VAL A 282 -17.55 -12.27 15.38
N PRO A 283 -17.83 -12.32 16.71
CA PRO A 283 -19.14 -11.96 17.23
C PRO A 283 -19.62 -10.61 16.69
N GLY A 284 -20.83 -10.59 16.13
CA GLY A 284 -21.42 -9.41 15.49
C GLY A 284 -21.11 -9.23 14.00
N VAL A 285 -20.29 -10.08 13.40
CA VAL A 285 -20.02 -10.03 11.94
C VAL A 285 -20.96 -10.99 11.21
N CYS A 286 -21.63 -10.48 10.17
CA CYS A 286 -22.45 -11.29 9.27
C CYS A 286 -21.55 -12.24 8.45
N ILE A 287 -21.90 -13.54 8.42
CA ILE A 287 -21.16 -14.58 7.68
C ILE A 287 -21.01 -14.23 6.20
N GLU A 288 -22.05 -13.71 5.57
CA GLU A 288 -22.03 -13.28 4.17
C GLU A 288 -20.99 -12.19 3.92
N ARG A 289 -20.81 -11.26 4.89
CA ARG A 289 -19.79 -10.23 4.81
C ARG A 289 -18.39 -10.81 4.92
N ALA A 290 -18.15 -11.71 5.89
CA ALA A 290 -16.86 -12.37 6.05
C ALA A 290 -16.48 -13.17 4.80
N GLN A 291 -17.43 -13.86 4.19
CA GLN A 291 -17.23 -14.57 2.93
C GLN A 291 -16.91 -13.62 1.77
N LYS A 292 -17.66 -12.52 1.62
CA LYS A 292 -17.41 -11.49 0.60
C LYS A 292 -16.03 -10.84 0.79
N ASN A 293 -15.62 -10.58 2.03
CA ASN A 293 -14.29 -10.05 2.33
C ASN A 293 -13.21 -11.05 1.93
N TRP A 294 -13.40 -12.34 2.28
CA TRP A 294 -12.49 -13.41 1.91
C TRP A 294 -12.29 -13.54 0.39
N GLU A 295 -13.36 -13.42 -0.38
CA GLU A 295 -13.31 -13.50 -1.84
C GLU A 295 -12.58 -12.32 -2.50
N ARG A 296 -12.51 -11.16 -1.85
CA ARG A 296 -12.11 -9.89 -2.47
C ARG A 296 -10.85 -9.24 -1.91
N ALA A 297 -10.32 -9.71 -0.77
CA ALA A 297 -9.16 -9.12 -0.11
C ALA A 297 -7.82 -9.54 -0.72
N HIS A 298 -7.78 -10.03 -1.96
CA HIS A 298 -6.58 -10.58 -2.58
C HIS A 298 -6.08 -9.72 -3.74
N PRO A 299 -4.99 -8.94 -3.57
CA PRO A 299 -4.38 -8.18 -4.67
C PRO A 299 -4.13 -8.99 -5.93
N ILE A 300 -3.77 -10.27 -5.79
CA ILE A 300 -3.48 -11.17 -6.92
C ILE A 300 -4.67 -11.34 -7.86
N ASP A 301 -5.90 -11.29 -7.35
CA ASP A 301 -7.10 -11.47 -8.18
C ASP A 301 -7.37 -10.23 -9.04
N ALA A 302 -7.00 -9.05 -8.56
CA ALA A 302 -7.07 -7.81 -9.35
C ALA A 302 -6.07 -7.78 -10.51
N VAL A 303 -4.97 -8.55 -10.43
CA VAL A 303 -3.91 -8.58 -11.45
C VAL A 303 -3.91 -9.82 -12.33
N ARG A 304 -4.63 -10.89 -12.00
CA ARG A 304 -4.74 -12.10 -12.83
C ARG A 304 -5.50 -11.82 -14.13
N PRO A 305 -5.07 -12.40 -15.26
CA PRO A 305 -5.85 -12.32 -16.50
C PRO A 305 -7.18 -13.04 -16.32
N GLN A 306 -8.26 -12.38 -16.67
CA GLN A 306 -9.60 -12.96 -16.61
C GLN A 306 -9.74 -14.10 -17.63
N LYS A 307 -10.38 -15.20 -17.25
CA LYS A 307 -10.53 -16.41 -18.07
C LYS A 307 -11.35 -16.25 -19.36
N ARG A 308 -11.94 -15.09 -19.62
CA ARG A 308 -12.72 -14.78 -20.83
C ARG A 308 -12.36 -13.43 -21.43
N VAL A 309 -11.24 -13.36 -22.12
CA VAL A 309 -11.00 -12.26 -23.07
C VAL A 309 -11.78 -12.58 -24.35
N ASN A 310 -12.84 -11.81 -24.61
CA ASN A 310 -13.55 -11.90 -25.88
C ASN A 310 -12.60 -11.38 -26.99
N LEU A 311 -12.19 -12.24 -27.92
CA LEU A 311 -11.22 -11.92 -28.98
C LEU A 311 -11.57 -10.66 -29.78
N LYS A 312 -12.85 -10.26 -29.85
CA LYS A 312 -13.28 -9.00 -30.47
C LYS A 312 -12.81 -7.75 -29.70
N ARG A 313 -12.51 -7.86 -28.39
CA ARG A 313 -11.99 -6.75 -27.54
C ARG A 313 -10.47 -6.58 -27.66
N VAL A 314 -9.71 -7.62 -28.03
CA VAL A 314 -8.24 -7.53 -28.20
C VAL A 314 -7.85 -6.47 -29.24
N ASN A 315 -8.64 -6.31 -30.30
CA ASN A 315 -8.35 -5.31 -31.33
C ASN A 315 -8.62 -3.86 -30.85
N LYS A 316 -9.62 -3.67 -29.98
CA LYS A 316 -9.91 -2.37 -29.35
C LYS A 316 -8.84 -2.03 -28.31
N PHE A 317 -8.31 -3.05 -27.62
CA PHE A 317 -7.23 -2.94 -26.64
C PHE A 317 -5.88 -2.57 -27.31
N LYS A 318 -5.56 -3.18 -28.45
CA LYS A 318 -4.38 -2.81 -29.26
C LYS A 318 -4.46 -1.37 -29.78
N SER A 319 -5.65 -0.88 -30.11
CA SER A 319 -5.87 0.51 -30.53
C SER A 319 -5.71 1.50 -29.34
N ALA A 320 -6.13 1.13 -28.12
CA ALA A 320 -5.93 1.95 -26.92
C ALA A 320 -4.46 2.00 -26.48
N LEU A 321 -3.72 0.89 -26.59
CA LEU A 321 -2.27 0.84 -26.35
C LEU A 321 -1.49 1.70 -27.34
N ALA A 322 -1.92 1.75 -28.61
CA ALA A 322 -1.32 2.59 -29.66
C ALA A 322 -1.59 4.10 -29.43
N GLN A 323 -2.53 4.45 -28.57
CA GLN A 323 -2.89 5.83 -28.19
C GLN A 323 -2.37 6.23 -26.81
N GLY A 324 -1.43 5.47 -26.21
CA GLY A 324 -0.86 5.78 -24.90
C GLY A 324 -1.76 5.44 -23.70
N ALA A 325 -2.97 4.93 -23.92
CA ALA A 325 -3.82 4.41 -22.85
C ALA A 325 -3.34 3.00 -22.47
N SER A 326 -2.45 2.91 -21.48
CA SER A 326 -2.17 1.65 -20.79
C SER A 326 -3.50 1.18 -20.19
N GLY A 327 -4.06 0.07 -20.67
CA GLY A 327 -5.37 -0.41 -20.24
C GLY A 327 -5.40 -0.73 -18.74
N GLY A 328 -5.67 0.25 -17.92
CA GLY A 328 -6.19 0.16 -16.57
C GLY A 328 -5.30 -0.38 -15.45
N ALA A 329 -4.13 -0.94 -15.71
CA ALA A 329 -3.31 -1.52 -14.65
C ALA A 329 -2.13 -0.61 -14.29
N THR A 330 -2.07 -0.20 -13.04
CA THR A 330 -1.03 0.66 -12.48
C THR A 330 0.33 -0.04 -12.44
N PRO A 331 1.44 0.59 -12.90
CA PRO A 331 2.80 0.09 -12.74
C PRO A 331 3.13 -0.22 -11.28
N LEU A 332 3.84 -1.34 -11.03
CA LEU A 332 4.13 -1.82 -9.69
C LEU A 332 5.59 -2.23 -9.49
N MET A 333 6.23 -1.71 -8.43
CA MET A 333 7.50 -2.24 -7.93
C MET A 333 7.24 -3.13 -6.72
N LEU A 334 7.90 -4.29 -6.69
CA LEU A 334 7.84 -5.27 -5.59
C LEU A 334 9.24 -5.44 -5.02
N VAL A 335 9.39 -5.31 -3.70
CA VAL A 335 10.63 -5.56 -2.97
C VAL A 335 10.35 -6.61 -1.91
N HIS A 336 11.15 -7.69 -1.85
CA HIS A 336 10.89 -8.78 -0.92
C HIS A 336 12.17 -9.50 -0.47
N GLY A 337 12.28 -9.78 0.82
CA GLY A 337 13.33 -10.61 1.37
C GLY A 337 13.15 -12.08 1.00
N ILE A 338 14.21 -12.76 0.58
CA ILE A 338 14.14 -14.19 0.19
C ILE A 338 13.93 -15.08 1.42
N SER A 339 14.46 -14.69 2.57
CA SER A 339 14.32 -15.42 3.83
C SER A 339 13.07 -15.05 4.64
N ASP A 340 12.18 -14.21 4.08
CA ASP A 340 10.95 -13.80 4.76
C ASP A 340 10.03 -14.99 5.02
N SER A 341 9.96 -15.40 6.27
CA SER A 341 9.13 -16.51 6.74
C SER A 341 7.71 -16.05 7.12
N CYS A 342 7.54 -14.80 7.53
CA CYS A 342 6.24 -14.24 7.93
C CYS A 342 5.32 -14.00 6.72
N VAL A 343 5.84 -13.35 5.68
CA VAL A 343 5.18 -13.19 4.37
C VAL A 343 6.13 -13.74 3.30
N PRO A 344 6.02 -15.00 2.91
CA PRO A 344 6.97 -15.61 1.99
C PRO A 344 7.02 -14.88 0.63
N TYR A 345 8.23 -14.73 0.08
CA TYR A 345 8.49 -13.95 -1.14
C TYR A 345 7.70 -14.44 -2.37
N GLN A 346 7.19 -15.67 -2.34
CA GLN A 346 6.30 -16.22 -3.36
C GLN A 346 5.04 -15.36 -3.55
N GLN A 347 4.62 -14.65 -2.52
CA GLN A 347 3.52 -13.69 -2.60
C GLN A 347 3.82 -12.60 -3.65
N SER A 348 5.01 -12.01 -3.63
CA SER A 348 5.44 -11.00 -4.63
C SER A 348 5.71 -11.62 -6.01
N VAL A 349 6.30 -12.81 -6.06
CA VAL A 349 6.58 -13.50 -7.33
C VAL A 349 5.30 -13.76 -8.13
N ARG A 350 4.21 -14.19 -7.48
CA ARG A 350 2.91 -14.43 -8.15
C ARG A 350 2.34 -13.16 -8.77
N VAL A 351 2.38 -12.03 -8.06
CA VAL A 351 1.92 -10.73 -8.60
C VAL A 351 2.78 -10.31 -9.77
N TYR A 352 4.11 -10.39 -9.64
CA TYR A 352 5.04 -10.06 -10.70
C TYR A 352 4.75 -10.85 -11.98
N GLN A 353 4.58 -12.16 -11.87
CA GLN A 353 4.26 -13.03 -13.00
C GLN A 353 2.92 -12.67 -13.65
N ALA A 354 1.89 -12.41 -12.84
CA ALA A 354 0.57 -12.04 -13.33
C ALA A 354 0.60 -10.70 -14.10
N LEU A 355 1.27 -9.68 -13.57
CA LEU A 355 1.40 -8.37 -14.20
C LEU A 355 2.26 -8.43 -15.48
N ARG A 356 3.34 -9.20 -15.47
CA ARG A 356 4.18 -9.42 -16.67
C ARG A 356 3.39 -10.07 -17.80
N THR A 357 2.52 -11.02 -17.50
CA THR A 357 1.63 -11.64 -18.50
C THR A 357 0.67 -10.62 -19.14
N ARG A 358 0.31 -9.56 -18.39
CA ARG A 358 -0.51 -8.44 -18.87
C ARG A 358 0.29 -7.31 -19.49
N GLN A 359 1.61 -7.44 -19.56
CA GLN A 359 2.53 -6.42 -20.07
C GLN A 359 2.49 -5.10 -19.27
N VAL A 360 2.10 -5.18 -17.97
CA VAL A 360 2.15 -4.02 -17.07
C VAL A 360 3.61 -3.78 -16.66
N PRO A 361 4.10 -2.53 -16.69
CA PRO A 361 5.43 -2.20 -16.20
C PRO A 361 5.60 -2.64 -14.75
N THR A 362 6.46 -3.63 -14.50
CA THR A 362 6.62 -4.23 -13.18
C THR A 362 8.09 -4.56 -12.93
N VAL A 363 8.56 -4.22 -11.73
CA VAL A 363 9.90 -4.55 -11.21
C VAL A 363 9.74 -5.44 -9.99
N LEU A 364 10.56 -6.49 -9.89
CA LEU A 364 10.69 -7.33 -8.70
C LEU A 364 12.14 -7.32 -8.25
N VAL A 365 12.36 -6.91 -7.00
CA VAL A 365 13.66 -6.96 -6.32
C VAL A 365 13.56 -7.99 -5.20
N LEU A 366 14.34 -9.07 -5.30
CA LEU A 366 14.48 -10.07 -4.26
C LEU A 366 15.78 -9.81 -3.50
N VAL A 367 15.68 -9.62 -2.18
CA VAL A 367 16.81 -9.28 -1.31
C VAL A 367 17.31 -10.54 -0.63
N PRO A 368 18.54 -11.01 -0.94
CA PRO A 368 19.10 -12.22 -0.32
C PRO A 368 19.17 -12.11 1.20
N ASP A 369 18.90 -13.20 1.89
CA ASP A 369 19.01 -13.36 3.35
C ASP A 369 18.19 -12.36 4.18
N ALA A 370 17.35 -11.54 3.56
CA ALA A 370 16.49 -10.58 4.24
C ALA A 370 15.21 -11.26 4.74
N GLU A 371 14.91 -11.02 6.01
CA GLU A 371 13.68 -11.45 6.70
C GLU A 371 12.58 -10.39 6.55
N HIS A 372 11.43 -10.64 7.20
CA HIS A 372 10.28 -9.73 7.17
C HIS A 372 10.61 -8.38 7.80
N GLY A 373 10.42 -7.29 7.06
CA GLY A 373 10.71 -5.95 7.56
C GLY A 373 12.19 -5.58 7.64
N ASP A 374 13.06 -6.40 7.07
CA ASP A 374 14.51 -6.18 7.11
C ASP A 374 14.91 -4.84 6.48
N SER A 375 15.80 -4.13 7.16
CA SER A 375 16.32 -2.82 6.75
C SER A 375 17.00 -2.84 5.37
N ARG A 376 17.54 -3.98 4.94
CA ARG A 376 18.15 -4.19 3.62
C ARG A 376 17.15 -4.00 2.48
N CYS A 377 15.84 -4.18 2.73
CA CYS A 377 14.80 -3.87 1.76
C CYS A 377 14.71 -2.36 1.45
N PHE A 378 15.29 -1.53 2.29
CA PHE A 378 15.38 -0.07 2.14
C PHE A 378 16.80 0.42 1.94
N SER A 379 17.68 -0.43 1.38
CA SER A 379 19.05 0.01 1.08
C SER A 379 19.05 1.19 0.10
N PRO A 380 20.09 2.04 0.10
CA PRO A 380 20.18 3.18 -0.81
C PRO A 380 20.00 2.79 -2.27
N GLU A 381 20.49 1.62 -2.68
CA GLU A 381 20.38 1.11 -4.06
C GLU A 381 18.93 0.76 -4.41
N ILE A 382 18.18 0.16 -3.48
CA ILE A 382 16.77 -0.17 -3.68
C ILE A 382 15.91 1.11 -3.71
N VAL A 383 16.20 2.05 -2.81
CA VAL A 383 15.53 3.36 -2.79
C VAL A 383 15.80 4.12 -4.10
N GLN A 384 17.03 4.09 -4.61
CA GLN A 384 17.37 4.70 -5.90
C GLN A 384 16.64 4.00 -7.07
N GLN A 385 16.53 2.68 -7.06
CA GLN A 385 15.76 1.95 -8.07
C GLN A 385 14.27 2.32 -8.01
N MET A 386 13.71 2.47 -6.79
CA MET A 386 12.33 2.89 -6.60
C MET A 386 12.10 4.31 -7.15
N LEU A 387 12.99 5.26 -6.84
CA LEU A 387 12.95 6.62 -7.40
C LEU A 387 12.99 6.61 -8.92
N GLN A 388 13.90 5.83 -9.53
CA GLN A 388 14.00 5.72 -10.99
C GLN A 388 12.74 5.10 -11.60
N PHE A 389 12.17 4.07 -10.96
CA PHE A 389 10.95 3.43 -11.41
C PHE A 389 9.78 4.40 -11.35
N LEU A 390 9.56 5.05 -10.21
CA LEU A 390 8.45 6.00 -10.03
C LEU A 390 8.60 7.21 -10.95
N ASN A 391 9.78 7.81 -11.06
CA ASN A 391 10.01 8.95 -11.97
C ASN A 391 9.64 8.61 -13.43
N ARG A 392 9.99 7.41 -13.93
CA ARG A 392 9.63 7.00 -15.30
C ARG A 392 8.14 6.77 -15.49
N THR A 393 7.42 6.36 -14.43
CA THR A 393 6.00 6.01 -14.53
C THR A 393 5.08 7.19 -14.26
N VAL A 394 5.48 8.16 -13.43
CA VAL A 394 4.69 9.35 -13.15
C VAL A 394 5.00 10.53 -14.10
N SER A 395 6.09 10.44 -14.88
CA SER A 395 6.49 11.46 -15.85
C SER A 395 6.06 11.11 -17.28
N SER A 396 5.21 10.11 -17.48
CA SER A 396 4.70 9.78 -18.82
C SER A 396 3.85 10.94 -19.33
N GLU A 397 4.41 11.64 -20.31
CA GLU A 397 3.75 12.61 -21.17
C GLU A 397 2.55 12.00 -21.91
#